data_60f437f03f3dc35287333a0c5a10a7ca
#
_entry.id   60f437f03f3dc35287333a0c5a10a7ca
#
_cell.length_a   1.000
_cell.length_b   1.000
_cell.length_c   1.000
_cell.angle_alpha   90.00
_cell.angle_beta   90.00
_cell.angle_gamma   90.00
#
_symmetry.space_group_name_H-M   'P 1'
#
loop_
_entity.id
_entity.type
_entity.pdbx_description
1 polymer ?
#
loop_
_entity_poly.entity_id
_entity_poly.type
_entity_poly.pdbx_seq_one_letter_code
_entity_poly.pdbx_strand_id
1 'polypeptide(L)'
;MQKKVTEGYVVDALSFTEAENRIMEEMSSYISGEFTITDIKKATYSEVFFSDLDSADKWYKARLQFITLDEKSNKEKRSNVNYLVNAGSFTGAVKNIEEAMNGTMIDYVIASVAETTLMDVYEYSAKKEQNDKPEYEQQ
;
A
#
# COMPACT_ATOMS: atom_id res chain seq x y z
N MET A 1 33.25 4.07 -10.16
CA MET A 1 32.23 3.49 -11.04
C MET A 1 30.86 3.70 -10.42
N GLN A 2 29.98 4.36 -11.14
CA GLN A 2 28.60 4.61 -10.65
C GLN A 2 27.77 3.34 -10.82
N LYS A 3 27.11 2.92 -9.75
CA LYS A 3 26.14 1.83 -9.80
C LYS A 3 24.75 2.40 -10.00
N LYS A 4 24.01 1.83 -10.97
CA LYS A 4 22.59 2.12 -11.12
C LYS A 4 21.83 1.16 -10.21
N VAL A 5 20.99 1.72 -9.34
CA VAL A 5 20.12 0.95 -8.45
C VAL A 5 18.69 1.27 -8.82
N THR A 6 17.87 0.23 -8.95
CA THR A 6 16.44 0.39 -9.23
C THR A 6 15.65 0.10 -7.95
N GLU A 7 14.83 1.07 -7.56
CA GLU A 7 14.00 0.95 -6.36
C GLU A 7 12.52 1.10 -6.73
N GLY A 8 11.66 0.34 -6.07
CA GLY A 8 10.23 0.37 -6.30
C GLY A 8 9.49 1.12 -5.21
N TYR A 9 8.48 1.88 -5.62
CA TYR A 9 7.62 2.66 -4.72
C TYR A 9 6.18 2.55 -5.17
N VAL A 10 5.25 2.65 -4.22
CA VAL A 10 3.82 2.75 -4.52
C VAL A 10 3.35 4.14 -4.15
N VAL A 11 2.59 4.75 -5.04
CA VAL A 11 2.07 6.11 -4.87
C VAL A 11 0.58 6.11 -5.16
N ASP A 12 -0.20 6.67 -4.25
CA ASP A 12 -1.62 6.88 -4.45
C ASP A 12 -1.81 8.18 -5.23
N ALA A 13 -2.28 8.08 -6.47
CA ALA A 13 -2.43 9.22 -7.37
C ALA A 13 -3.61 9.01 -8.31
N LEU A 14 -4.16 10.11 -8.81
CA LEU A 14 -5.31 10.07 -9.71
C LEU A 14 -4.92 9.81 -11.16
N SER A 15 -3.64 9.99 -11.50
CA SER A 15 -3.13 9.79 -12.85
C SER A 15 -1.65 9.43 -12.82
N PHE A 16 -1.13 8.94 -13.93
CA PHE A 16 0.31 8.65 -14.05
C PHE A 16 1.16 9.93 -13.94
N THR A 17 0.67 11.04 -14.48
CA THR A 17 1.36 12.33 -14.38
C THR A 17 1.47 12.77 -12.92
N GLU A 18 0.40 12.63 -12.16
CA GLU A 18 0.41 12.96 -10.73
C GLU A 18 1.34 12.03 -9.96
N ALA A 19 1.33 10.74 -10.28
CA ALA A 19 2.23 9.77 -9.65
C ALA A 19 3.70 10.13 -9.90
N GLU A 20 4.04 10.48 -11.11
CA GLU A 20 5.39 10.92 -11.48
C GLU A 20 5.79 12.16 -10.69
N ASN A 21 4.93 13.16 -10.64
CA ASN A 21 5.18 14.40 -9.91
C ASN A 21 5.37 14.14 -8.41
N ARG A 22 4.56 13.27 -7.83
CA ARG A 22 4.64 12.90 -6.42
C ARG A 22 5.97 12.23 -6.09
N ILE A 23 6.40 11.28 -6.91
CA ILE A 23 7.67 10.59 -6.72
C ILE A 23 8.84 11.56 -6.86
N MET A 24 8.81 12.45 -7.85
CA MET A 24 9.85 13.45 -8.01
C MET A 24 9.97 14.34 -6.78
N GLU A 25 8.86 14.77 -6.22
CA GLU A 25 8.82 15.58 -4.99
C GLU A 25 9.38 14.82 -3.79
N GLU A 26 8.90 13.60 -3.55
CA GLU A 26 9.31 12.80 -2.40
C GLU A 26 10.79 12.43 -2.46
N MET A 27 11.29 12.09 -3.63
CA MET A 27 12.68 11.65 -3.79
C MET A 27 13.67 12.81 -3.78
N SER A 28 13.26 14.02 -4.15
CA SER A 28 14.16 15.16 -4.19
C SER A 28 14.74 15.51 -2.82
N SER A 29 14.05 15.17 -1.74
CA SER A 29 14.54 15.42 -0.38
C SER A 29 15.46 14.32 0.15
N TYR A 30 15.48 13.15 -0.48
CA TYR A 30 16.28 12.00 -0.03
C TYR A 30 17.49 11.71 -0.90
N ILE A 31 17.43 12.08 -2.17
CA ILE A 31 18.47 11.75 -3.14
C ILE A 31 19.22 13.01 -3.54
N SER A 32 20.52 13.04 -3.25
CA SER A 32 21.40 14.16 -3.58
C SER A 32 21.94 14.05 -5.03
N GLY A 33 21.75 12.92 -5.70
CA GLY A 33 22.20 12.71 -7.06
C GLY A 33 21.04 12.74 -8.05
N GLU A 34 21.36 12.40 -9.30
CA GLU A 34 20.36 12.29 -10.35
C GLU A 34 19.60 10.98 -10.25
N PHE A 35 18.31 11.03 -10.51
CA PHE A 35 17.48 9.84 -10.62
C PHE A 35 16.49 10.01 -11.77
N THR A 36 16.03 8.90 -12.31
CA THR A 36 15.02 8.89 -13.35
C THR A 36 13.96 7.86 -13.02
N ILE A 37 12.74 8.12 -13.47
CA ILE A 37 11.64 7.17 -13.35
C ILE A 37 11.71 6.28 -14.60
N THR A 38 11.97 4.99 -14.39
CA THR A 38 12.13 4.04 -15.49
C THR A 38 10.82 3.42 -15.94
N ASP A 39 9.84 3.31 -15.02
CA ASP A 39 8.56 2.70 -15.34
C ASP A 39 7.50 3.12 -14.32
N ILE A 40 6.26 3.25 -14.77
CA ILE A 40 5.10 3.50 -13.93
C ILE A 40 4.00 2.54 -14.35
N LYS A 41 3.52 1.74 -13.41
CA LYS A 41 2.45 0.78 -13.66
C LYS A 41 1.33 0.96 -12.65
N LYS A 42 0.12 0.68 -13.08
CA LYS A 42 -1.03 0.66 -12.19
C LYS A 42 -0.95 -0.57 -11.28
N ALA A 43 -1.00 -0.35 -9.98
CA ALA A 43 -1.04 -1.43 -9.00
C ALA A 43 -2.50 -1.80 -8.68
N THR A 44 -2.74 -3.07 -8.34
CA THR A 44 -4.08 -3.60 -8.11
C THR A 44 -4.32 -3.93 -6.64
N TYR A 45 -3.82 -3.09 -5.74
CA TYR A 45 -4.06 -3.25 -4.31
C TYR A 45 -5.39 -2.62 -3.93
N SER A 46 -6.23 -3.40 -3.23
CA SER A 46 -7.53 -2.90 -2.75
C SER A 46 -7.37 -1.96 -1.59
N GLU A 47 -6.42 -2.25 -0.70
CA GLU A 47 -6.10 -1.40 0.44
C GLU A 47 -4.65 -1.50 0.83
N VAL A 48 -4.18 -0.50 1.56
CA VAL A 48 -2.83 -0.42 2.11
C VAL A 48 -2.96 -0.24 3.62
N PHE A 49 -2.34 -1.12 4.38
CA PHE A 49 -2.33 -1.05 5.83
C PHE A 49 -0.97 -0.55 6.30
N PHE A 50 -0.96 0.62 6.92
CA PHE A 50 0.24 1.20 7.50
C PHE A 50 0.38 0.77 8.95
N SER A 51 1.61 0.71 9.44
CA SER A 51 1.91 0.42 10.84
C SER A 51 2.59 1.61 11.49
N ASP A 52 2.22 1.89 12.73
CA ASP A 52 2.84 2.96 13.52
C ASP A 52 4.14 2.51 14.21
N LEU A 53 4.50 1.23 14.09
CA LEU A 53 5.70 0.69 14.71
C LEU A 53 6.95 1.06 13.91
N ASP A 54 7.98 1.55 14.59
CA ASP A 54 9.27 1.87 13.96
C ASP A 54 9.93 0.65 13.33
N SER A 55 9.65 -0.54 13.85
CA SER A 55 10.17 -1.80 13.33
C SER A 55 9.48 -2.24 12.04
N ALA A 56 8.41 -1.57 11.64
CA ALA A 56 7.67 -1.91 10.41
C ALA A 56 8.35 -1.28 9.20
N ASP A 57 9.46 -1.87 8.79
CA ASP A 57 10.33 -1.37 7.72
C ASP A 57 10.17 -2.12 6.39
N LYS A 58 9.22 -3.05 6.32
CA LYS A 58 9.00 -3.87 5.13
C LYS A 58 7.55 -3.78 4.66
N TRP A 59 7.36 -4.12 3.40
CA TRP A 59 6.04 -4.16 2.77
C TRP A 59 5.75 -5.56 2.26
N TYR A 60 4.58 -6.08 2.62
CA TYR A 60 4.12 -7.41 2.25
C TYR A 60 2.91 -7.31 1.35
N LYS A 61 2.88 -8.12 0.30
CA LYS A 61 1.70 -8.29 -0.54
C LYS A 61 0.91 -9.46 0.01
N ALA A 62 -0.33 -9.22 0.40
CA ALA A 62 -1.22 -10.24 0.92
C ALA A 62 -2.37 -10.46 -0.06
N ARG A 63 -2.63 -11.73 -0.38
CA ARG A 63 -3.82 -12.10 -1.13
C ARG A 63 -4.80 -12.71 -0.15
N LEU A 64 -5.98 -12.10 -0.05
CA LEU A 64 -7.07 -12.61 0.74
C LEU A 64 -8.16 -13.11 -0.19
N GLN A 65 -8.90 -14.09 0.26
CA GLN A 65 -10.10 -14.55 -0.42
C GLN A 65 -11.30 -14.28 0.48
N PHE A 66 -12.20 -13.44 0.01
CA PHE A 66 -13.45 -13.17 0.69
C PHE A 66 -14.45 -14.27 0.31
N ILE A 67 -15.09 -14.83 1.31
CA ILE A 67 -15.98 -15.97 1.15
C ILE A 67 -17.41 -15.48 1.30
N THR A 68 -18.21 -15.69 0.26
CA THR A 68 -19.64 -15.37 0.27
C THR A 68 -20.44 -16.61 -0.12
N LEU A 69 -21.66 -16.69 0.39
CA LEU A 69 -22.58 -17.78 0.05
C LEU A 69 -23.61 -17.26 -0.94
N ASP A 70 -23.72 -17.93 -2.08
CA ASP A 70 -24.78 -17.65 -3.05
C ASP A 70 -26.06 -18.32 -2.57
N GLU A 71 -27.04 -17.53 -2.17
CA GLU A 71 -28.30 -18.03 -1.64
C GLU A 71 -29.09 -18.88 -2.67
N LYS A 72 -28.97 -18.56 -3.95
CA LYS A 72 -29.70 -19.26 -5.00
C LYS A 72 -29.15 -20.65 -5.29
N SER A 73 -27.83 -20.78 -5.36
CA SER A 73 -27.18 -22.06 -5.67
C SER A 73 -26.67 -22.79 -4.43
N ASN A 74 -26.69 -22.11 -3.28
CA ASN A 74 -26.15 -22.59 -2.02
C ASN A 74 -24.66 -22.97 -2.14
N LYS A 75 -23.96 -22.32 -3.07
CA LYS A 75 -22.53 -22.53 -3.30
C LYS A 75 -21.71 -21.40 -2.71
N GLU A 76 -20.55 -21.78 -2.20
CA GLU A 76 -19.56 -20.85 -1.70
C GLU A 76 -18.86 -20.15 -2.88
N LYS A 77 -18.78 -18.83 -2.81
CA LYS A 77 -18.05 -18.04 -3.80
C LYS A 77 -16.87 -17.34 -3.12
N ARG A 78 -15.71 -17.39 -3.75
CA ARG A 78 -14.50 -16.73 -3.25
C ARG A 78 -14.06 -15.63 -4.20
N SER A 79 -13.77 -14.46 -3.63
CA SER A 79 -13.29 -13.30 -4.38
C SER A 79 -11.90 -12.94 -3.89
N ASN A 80 -10.95 -12.84 -4.83
CA ASN A 80 -9.56 -12.49 -4.51
C ASN A 80 -9.42 -10.98 -4.37
N VAL A 81 -8.75 -10.55 -3.29
CA VAL A 81 -8.33 -9.16 -3.11
C VAL A 81 -6.86 -9.13 -2.73
N ASN A 82 -6.17 -8.09 -3.14
CA ASN A 82 -4.76 -7.89 -2.81
C ASN A 82 -4.63 -6.69 -1.88
N TYR A 83 -3.92 -6.90 -0.78
CA TYR A 83 -3.61 -5.83 0.18
C TYR A 83 -2.11 -5.64 0.27
N LEU A 84 -1.70 -4.44 0.56
CA LEU A 84 -0.32 -4.11 0.83
C LEU A 84 -0.21 -3.80 2.32
N VAL A 85 0.66 -4.50 3.03
CA VAL A 85 0.72 -4.46 4.50
C VAL A 85 2.12 -4.10 4.94
N ASN A 86 2.21 -3.07 5.78
CA ASN A 86 3.46 -2.64 6.38
C ASN A 86 3.72 -3.43 7.65
N ALA A 87 4.89 -4.06 7.76
CA ALA A 87 5.27 -4.83 8.93
C ALA A 87 6.78 -5.02 8.99
N GLY A 88 7.27 -5.44 10.14
CA GLY A 88 8.70 -5.75 10.33
C GLY A 88 9.04 -7.22 10.07
N SER A 89 8.03 -8.08 9.97
CA SER A 89 8.22 -9.51 9.77
C SER A 89 6.98 -10.12 9.12
N PHE A 90 7.13 -11.33 8.60
CA PHE A 90 6.02 -12.10 8.04
C PHE A 90 4.90 -12.30 9.10
N THR A 91 5.26 -12.71 10.29
CA THR A 91 4.30 -12.91 11.39
C THR A 91 3.59 -11.62 11.74
N GLY A 92 4.33 -10.50 11.77
CA GLY A 92 3.75 -9.18 12.00
C GLY A 92 2.76 -8.77 10.92
N ALA A 93 3.06 -9.09 9.66
CA ALA A 93 2.15 -8.82 8.55
C ALA A 93 0.84 -9.58 8.70
N VAL A 94 0.90 -10.87 9.01
CA VAL A 94 -0.29 -11.69 9.24
C VAL A 94 -1.12 -11.13 10.39
N LYS A 95 -0.48 -10.77 11.49
CA LYS A 95 -1.15 -10.18 12.65
C LYS A 95 -1.84 -8.86 12.30
N ASN A 96 -1.18 -8.01 11.54
CA ASN A 96 -1.75 -6.72 11.12
C ASN A 96 -2.98 -6.93 10.23
N ILE A 97 -2.96 -7.94 9.35
CA ILE A 97 -4.11 -8.28 8.53
C ILE A 97 -5.28 -8.74 9.42
N GLU A 98 -5.01 -9.64 10.36
CA GLU A 98 -6.04 -10.14 11.27
C GLU A 98 -6.67 -9.03 12.09
N GLU A 99 -5.86 -8.11 12.60
CA GLU A 99 -6.35 -6.94 13.33
C GLU A 99 -7.21 -6.03 12.46
N ALA A 100 -6.79 -5.78 11.22
CA ALA A 100 -7.53 -4.94 10.28
C ALA A 100 -8.86 -5.56 9.88
N MET A 101 -8.91 -6.89 9.76
CA MET A 101 -10.14 -7.60 9.41
C MET A 101 -11.05 -7.86 10.61
N ASN A 102 -10.55 -7.69 11.83
CA ASN A 102 -11.33 -7.88 13.04
C ASN A 102 -12.50 -6.89 13.10
N GLY A 103 -13.69 -7.39 13.33
CA GLY A 103 -14.89 -6.55 13.40
C GLY A 103 -15.53 -6.23 12.05
N THR A 104 -14.95 -6.62 10.94
CA THR A 104 -15.55 -6.38 9.62
C THR A 104 -16.70 -7.32 9.31
N MET A 105 -16.82 -8.43 10.03
CA MET A 105 -17.84 -9.48 9.81
C MET A 105 -17.72 -10.15 8.43
N ILE A 106 -16.59 -9.98 7.78
CA ILE A 106 -16.31 -10.62 6.50
C ILE A 106 -15.63 -11.96 6.75
N ASP A 107 -16.15 -13.03 6.14
CA ASP A 107 -15.47 -14.31 6.14
C ASP A 107 -14.34 -14.27 5.12
N TYR A 108 -13.14 -14.62 5.54
CA TYR A 108 -11.97 -14.53 4.67
C TYR A 108 -10.95 -15.60 5.00
N VAL A 109 -10.10 -15.86 4.01
CA VAL A 109 -8.91 -16.70 4.14
C VAL A 109 -7.71 -15.91 3.65
N ILE A 110 -6.60 -15.98 4.37
CA ILE A 110 -5.33 -15.42 3.90
C ILE A 110 -4.71 -16.47 2.99
N ALA A 111 -4.77 -16.23 1.68
CA ALA A 111 -4.27 -17.20 0.70
C ALA A 111 -2.76 -17.16 0.56
N SER A 112 -2.17 -15.97 0.63
CA SER A 112 -0.72 -15.81 0.55
C SER A 112 -0.27 -14.50 1.16
N VAL A 113 0.94 -14.49 1.69
CA VAL A 113 1.64 -13.28 2.16
C VAL A 113 3.07 -13.38 1.69
N ALA A 114 3.55 -12.38 0.99
CA ALA A 114 4.90 -12.36 0.45
C ALA A 114 5.56 -11.01 0.67
N GLU A 115 6.82 -11.03 1.10
CA GLU A 115 7.61 -9.81 1.22
C GLU A 115 7.85 -9.23 -0.17
N THR A 116 7.68 -7.91 -0.31
CA THR A 116 7.96 -7.20 -1.56
C THR A 116 9.30 -6.48 -1.48
N THR A 117 9.77 -6.03 -2.62
CA THR A 117 10.98 -5.20 -2.70
C THR A 117 10.66 -3.70 -2.69
N LEU A 118 9.40 -3.34 -2.39
CA LEU A 118 9.00 -1.95 -2.30
C LEU A 118 9.73 -1.23 -1.19
N MET A 119 10.25 -0.05 -1.48
CA MET A 119 10.97 0.77 -0.51
C MET A 119 10.02 1.54 0.37
N ASP A 120 8.94 2.07 -0.20
CA ASP A 120 7.95 2.82 0.57
C ASP A 120 6.65 2.94 -0.21
N VAL A 121 5.62 3.43 0.49
CA VAL A 121 4.30 3.68 -0.06
C VAL A 121 3.87 5.08 0.36
N TYR A 122 3.48 5.90 -0.62
CA TYR A 122 3.07 7.27 -0.37
C TYR A 122 1.55 7.39 -0.56
N GLU A 123 0.85 7.79 0.50
CA GLU A 123 -0.59 8.00 0.47
C GLU A 123 -0.96 9.22 -0.38
N TYR A 124 -2.17 9.20 -0.92
CA TYR A 124 -2.72 10.38 -1.60
C TYR A 124 -2.68 11.59 -0.67
N SER A 125 -2.34 12.75 -1.23
CA SER A 125 -2.00 13.94 -0.46
C SER A 125 -3.17 14.69 0.16
N ALA A 126 -4.40 14.17 0.08
CA ALA A 126 -5.58 14.84 0.66
C ALA A 126 -5.40 15.18 2.14
N LYS A 127 -4.82 14.26 2.93
CA LYS A 127 -4.51 14.52 4.34
C LYS A 127 -3.41 15.57 4.50
N LYS A 128 -2.41 15.54 3.62
CA LYS A 128 -1.30 16.48 3.62
C LYS A 128 -1.79 17.87 3.22
N GLU A 129 -2.67 17.95 2.25
CA GLU A 129 -3.30 19.20 1.83
C GLU A 129 -4.12 19.84 2.95
N GLN A 130 -4.86 19.02 3.70
CA GLN A 130 -5.61 19.50 4.86
C GLN A 130 -4.72 20.09 5.94
N ASN A 131 -3.56 19.47 6.17
CA ASN A 131 -2.59 19.96 7.15
C ASN A 131 -1.89 21.25 6.69
N ASP A 132 -1.76 21.43 5.39
CA ASP A 132 -1.12 22.59 4.79
C ASP A 132 -2.09 23.76 4.59
N LYS A 133 -3.39 23.58 4.82
CA LYS A 133 -4.36 24.64 4.70
C LYS A 133 -4.20 25.68 5.81
N PRO A 134 -4.40 26.98 5.51
CA PRO A 134 -4.45 28.00 6.54
C PRO A 134 -5.51 27.67 7.60
N GLU A 135 -5.28 28.15 8.83
CA GLU A 135 -6.20 27.87 9.94
C GLU A 135 -7.66 28.19 9.65
N TYR A 136 -7.92 29.28 8.91
CA TYR A 136 -9.28 29.68 8.59
C TYR A 136 -10.00 28.70 7.66
N GLU A 137 -9.28 27.88 6.93
CA GLU A 137 -9.85 26.84 6.06
C GLU A 137 -10.01 25.50 6.75
N GLN A 138 -9.41 25.32 7.92
CA GLN A 138 -9.46 24.08 8.68
C GLN A 138 -10.65 24.01 9.63
N GLN A 139 -11.42 25.07 9.73
CA GLN A 139 -12.59 25.14 10.61
C GLN A 139 -13.81 24.46 10.05
#